data_35c748f32e052759b325bf1082658797
#
_entry.id   35c748f32e052759b325bf1082658797
#
_cell.length_a   1.000
_cell.length_b   1.000
_cell.length_c   1.000
_cell.angle_alpha   90.00
_cell.angle_beta   90.00
_cell.angle_gamma   90.00
#
_symmetry.space_group_name_H-M   'P 1'
#
loop_
_entity.id
_entity.type
_entity.pdbx_description
1 polymer ?
#
loop_
_entity_poly.entity_id
_entity_poly.type
_entity_poly.pdbx_seq_one_letter_code
_entity_poly.pdbx_strand_id
1 'polypeptide(L)'
;MTEAIGAGPNADVESLAYDEAFAEYQRTVATLEAGGLPLEQTIAQYERAIALQRRCERLLAEAELRVQQLMAAPGGGAVPVNVRPEEAEEE
;
A
#
# COMPACT_ATOMS: atom_id res chain seq x y z
N MET A 1 -15.54 12.89 -19.93
CA MET A 1 -15.28 12.28 -19.62
C MET A 1 -14.71 12.19 -18.41
N THR A 2 -15.29 11.89 -17.54
CA THR A 2 -14.78 11.83 -16.34
C THR A 2 -13.76 10.90 -16.25
N GLU A 3 -13.72 10.01 -17.03
CA GLU A 3 -12.74 9.07 -16.92
C GLU A 3 -11.46 9.68 -17.08
N ALA A 4 -11.37 10.79 -17.59
CA ALA A 4 -10.07 11.37 -17.71
C ALA A 4 -9.40 11.47 -16.43
N ILE A 5 -10.12 11.58 -15.40
CA ILE A 5 -9.50 11.79 -14.21
C ILE A 5 -9.02 10.56 -13.71
N GLY A 6 -8.81 9.77 -13.61
CA GLY A 6 -8.25 8.63 -13.13
C GLY A 6 -7.89 7.76 -14.23
N ALA A 7 -7.78 8.31 -15.42
CA ALA A 7 -7.54 7.48 -16.51
C ALA A 7 -6.11 7.25 -16.84
N GLY A 8 -5.22 7.59 -16.02
CA GLY A 8 -3.83 7.33 -16.30
C GLY A 8 -3.53 5.87 -16.38
N PRO A 9 -2.35 5.53 -16.85
CA PRO A 9 -1.99 4.14 -17.03
C PRO A 9 -2.04 3.31 -15.78
N ASN A 10 -1.95 3.91 -14.64
CA ASN A 10 -2.00 3.17 -13.40
C ASN A 10 -3.24 3.46 -12.60
N ALA A 11 -4.30 3.90 -13.26
CA ALA A 11 -5.52 4.26 -12.54
C ALA A 11 -6.13 3.07 -11.84
N ASP A 12 -5.95 1.88 -12.37
CA ASP A 12 -6.53 0.71 -11.75
C ASP A 12 -5.96 0.41 -10.37
N VAL A 13 -4.78 0.95 -10.09
CA VAL A 13 -4.17 0.71 -8.79
C VAL A 13 -5.06 1.20 -7.67
N GLU A 14 -5.83 2.25 -7.95
CA GLU A 14 -6.67 2.83 -6.90
C GLU A 14 -7.77 1.89 -6.44
N SER A 15 -8.08 0.86 -7.19
CA SER A 15 -9.12 -0.06 -6.79
C SER A 15 -8.57 -1.34 -6.18
N LEU A 16 -7.28 -1.47 -6.05
CA LEU A 16 -6.73 -2.72 -5.54
C LEU A 16 -6.79 -2.78 -4.02
N ALA A 17 -7.07 -3.96 -3.50
CA ALA A 17 -6.95 -4.18 -2.07
C ALA A 17 -5.47 -4.24 -1.71
N TYR A 18 -5.18 -4.14 -0.43
CA TYR A 18 -3.79 -4.09 -0.01
C TYR A 18 -3.01 -5.33 -0.45
N ASP A 19 -3.59 -6.53 -0.26
CA ASP A 19 -2.87 -7.73 -0.63
C ASP A 19 -2.56 -7.77 -2.11
N GLU A 20 -3.51 -7.32 -2.92
CA GLU A 20 -3.31 -7.31 -4.35
C GLU A 20 -2.25 -6.30 -4.74
N ALA A 21 -2.32 -5.12 -4.16
CA ALA A 21 -1.37 -4.08 -4.50
C ALA A 21 0.03 -4.46 -4.07
N PHE A 22 0.16 -5.05 -2.90
CA PHE A 22 1.46 -5.42 -2.41
C PHE A 22 2.07 -6.55 -3.23
N ALA A 23 1.26 -7.53 -3.60
CA ALA A 23 1.76 -8.64 -4.40
C ALA A 23 2.21 -8.15 -5.77
N GLU A 24 1.45 -7.24 -6.35
CA GLU A 24 1.84 -6.73 -7.65
C GLU A 24 3.08 -5.85 -7.52
N TYR A 25 3.18 -5.10 -6.43
CA TYR A 25 4.37 -4.30 -6.20
C TYR A 25 5.61 -5.20 -6.18
N GLN A 26 5.53 -6.31 -5.47
CA GLN A 26 6.67 -7.20 -5.39
C GLN A 26 7.03 -7.77 -6.76
N ARG A 27 6.03 -8.11 -7.56
CA ARG A 27 6.31 -8.63 -8.88
C ARG A 27 6.93 -7.57 -9.77
N THR A 28 6.46 -6.34 -9.65
CA THR A 28 6.98 -5.26 -10.47
C THR A 28 8.43 -4.98 -10.12
N VAL A 29 8.74 -4.98 -8.84
CA VAL A 29 10.12 -4.76 -8.40
C VAL A 29 11.00 -5.90 -8.89
N ALA A 30 10.51 -7.13 -8.83
CA ALA A 30 11.30 -8.25 -9.31
C ALA A 30 11.58 -8.13 -10.80
N THR A 31 10.63 -7.65 -11.56
CA THR A 31 10.84 -7.44 -12.98
C THR A 31 11.90 -6.37 -13.21
N LEU A 32 11.87 -5.31 -12.43
CA LEU A 32 12.89 -4.28 -12.57
C LEU A 32 14.26 -4.79 -12.19
N GLU A 33 14.32 -5.59 -11.14
CA GLU A 33 15.61 -6.09 -10.69
C GLU A 33 16.19 -7.09 -11.67
N ALA A 34 15.36 -7.80 -12.39
CA ALA A 34 15.86 -8.72 -13.38
C ALA A 34 16.52 -8.00 -14.54
N GLY A 35 16.08 -6.80 -14.81
CA GLY A 35 16.71 -6.02 -15.87
C GLY A 35 16.35 -6.51 -17.25
N GLY A 36 17.04 -5.99 -18.21
CA GLY A 36 16.84 -6.45 -19.58
C GLY A 36 15.67 -5.87 -20.32
N LEU A 37 14.98 -4.91 -19.72
CA LEU A 37 13.86 -4.31 -20.41
C LEU A 37 14.30 -3.12 -21.23
N PRO A 38 13.63 -2.85 -22.34
CA PRO A 38 13.87 -1.61 -23.05
C PRO A 38 13.60 -0.42 -22.13
N LEU A 39 14.28 0.67 -22.41
CA LEU A 39 14.20 1.81 -21.53
C LEU A 39 12.77 2.26 -21.25
N GLU A 40 11.96 2.34 -22.29
CA GLU A 40 10.61 2.83 -22.05
C GLU A 40 9.80 1.91 -21.17
N GLN A 41 10.05 0.61 -21.29
CA GLN A 41 9.36 -0.33 -20.44
C GLN A 41 9.87 -0.26 -19.01
N THR A 42 11.14 0.00 -18.85
CA THR A 42 11.69 0.16 -17.52
C THR A 42 11.05 1.35 -16.83
N ILE A 43 10.88 2.44 -17.54
CA ILE A 43 10.26 3.62 -16.95
C ILE A 43 8.81 3.33 -16.59
N ALA A 44 8.10 2.64 -17.47
CA ALA A 44 6.70 2.34 -17.18
C ALA A 44 6.58 1.44 -15.96
N GLN A 45 7.45 0.46 -15.84
CA GLN A 45 7.42 -0.41 -14.68
C GLN A 45 7.76 0.34 -13.41
N TYR A 46 8.68 1.28 -13.51
CA TYR A 46 9.04 2.05 -12.34
C TYR A 46 7.86 2.91 -11.90
N GLU A 47 7.18 3.53 -12.86
CA GLU A 47 6.03 4.32 -12.52
C GLU A 47 4.93 3.47 -11.89
N ARG A 48 4.78 2.25 -12.39
CA ARG A 48 3.80 1.35 -11.83
C ARG A 48 4.17 0.99 -10.39
N ALA A 49 5.45 0.72 -10.15
CA ALA A 49 5.88 0.39 -8.80
C ALA A 49 5.59 1.54 -7.83
N ILE A 50 5.83 2.77 -8.28
CA ILE A 50 5.57 3.91 -7.41
C ILE A 50 4.08 4.03 -7.11
N ALA A 51 3.24 3.82 -8.11
CA ALA A 51 1.80 3.91 -7.89
C ALA A 51 1.34 2.85 -6.90
N LEU A 52 1.86 1.63 -7.05
CA LEU A 52 1.49 0.55 -6.15
C LEU A 52 1.98 0.82 -4.74
N GLN A 53 3.18 1.37 -4.61
CA GLN A 53 3.70 1.69 -3.30
C GLN A 53 2.84 2.74 -2.61
N ARG A 54 2.43 3.75 -3.36
CA ARG A 54 1.59 4.78 -2.77
C ARG A 54 0.24 4.25 -2.35
N ARG A 55 -0.31 3.32 -3.14
CA ARG A 55 -1.57 2.72 -2.77
C ARG A 55 -1.44 1.94 -1.47
N CYS A 56 -0.37 1.17 -1.34
CA CYS A 56 -0.15 0.42 -0.12
C CYS A 56 0.01 1.34 1.08
N GLU A 57 0.75 2.43 0.90
CA GLU A 57 0.94 3.36 2.00
C GLU A 57 -0.36 3.99 2.44
N ARG A 58 -1.20 4.34 1.49
CA ARG A 58 -2.49 4.93 1.86
C ARG A 58 -3.35 3.94 2.61
N LEU A 59 -3.38 2.70 2.13
CA LEU A 59 -4.19 1.70 2.80
C LEU A 59 -3.69 1.40 4.19
N LEU A 60 -2.37 1.38 4.37
CA LEU A 60 -1.83 1.18 5.70
C LEU A 60 -2.16 2.35 6.61
N ALA A 61 -2.06 3.56 6.10
CA ALA A 61 -2.38 4.72 6.92
C ALA A 61 -3.85 4.71 7.34
N GLU A 62 -4.72 4.30 6.42
CA GLU A 62 -6.13 4.22 6.76
C GLU A 62 -6.38 3.16 7.82
N ALA A 63 -5.69 2.03 7.70
CA ALA A 63 -5.87 0.98 8.67
C ALA A 63 -5.36 1.41 10.04
N GLU A 64 -4.23 2.12 10.06
CA GLU A 64 -3.71 2.60 11.33
C GLU A 64 -4.66 3.59 11.98
N LEU A 65 -5.24 4.45 11.18
CA LEU A 65 -6.18 5.40 11.74
C LEU A 65 -7.39 4.68 12.32
N ARG A 66 -7.86 3.67 11.61
CA ARG A 66 -8.99 2.93 12.11
C ARG A 66 -8.68 2.23 13.42
N VAL A 67 -7.49 1.67 13.54
CA VAL A 67 -7.09 1.04 14.78
C VAL A 67 -7.05 2.06 15.89
N GLN A 68 -6.51 3.25 15.62
CA GLN A 68 -6.47 4.27 16.63
C GLN A 68 -7.85 4.67 17.08
N GLN A 69 -8.80 4.76 16.14
CA GLN A 69 -10.14 5.11 16.50
C GLN A 69 -10.78 4.04 17.37
N LEU A 70 -10.52 2.78 17.05
CA LEU A 70 -11.07 1.72 17.87
C LEU A 70 -10.48 1.74 19.26
N MET A 71 -9.20 2.03 19.36
CA MET A 71 -8.60 2.04 20.68
C MET A 71 -9.05 3.21 21.50
N ALA A 72 -9.41 4.29 20.85
CA ALA A 72 -9.87 5.44 21.61
C ALA A 72 -11.31 5.35 21.98
N ALA A 73 -12.05 4.41 21.44
CA ALA A 73 -13.47 4.34 21.73
C ALA A 73 -13.68 3.84 23.14
N PRO A 74 -14.73 4.28 23.77
CA PRO A 74 -15.02 3.83 25.11
C PRO A 74 -15.20 2.34 25.13
N GLY A 75 -14.54 1.71 25.96
CA GLY A 75 -14.65 0.29 26.04
C GLY A 75 -13.83 -0.43 25.05
N GLY A 76 -13.73 0.10 23.89
CA GLY A 76 -12.96 -0.59 22.91
C GLY A 76 -11.52 -0.47 23.10
N GLY A 77 -11.16 0.59 23.71
CA GLY A 77 -9.74 0.75 23.80
C GLY A 77 -9.07 -0.16 24.70
N ALA A 78 -9.84 -0.93 25.29
CA ALA A 78 -9.20 -1.75 26.20
C ALA A 78 -8.25 -2.60 25.60
N VAL A 79 -8.32 -2.75 24.50
CA VAL A 79 -7.48 -3.58 23.97
C VAL A 79 -6.21 -3.32 23.99
N PRO A 80 -5.60 -3.95 24.38
CA PRO A 80 -4.41 -3.92 24.46
C PRO A 80 -3.68 -3.57 23.69
N VAL A 81 -3.69 -3.27 23.50
CA VAL A 81 -3.02 -2.82 22.97
C VAL A 81 -2.01 -3.30 22.58
N ASN A 82 -1.71 -3.93 22.91
CA ASN A 82 -0.73 -4.48 22.59
C ASN A 82 -0.39 -4.54 21.49
N VAL A 83 -0.77 -4.20 21.07
CA VAL A 83 -0.62 -4.16 19.92
C VAL A 83 0.61 -4.07 19.30
N ARG A 84 1.58 -3.38 19.60
CA ARG A 84 2.77 -3.32 18.92
C ARG A 84 3.71 -4.25 19.47
N PRO A 85 4.28 -5.10 18.71
CA PRO A 85 5.23 -6.08 19.23
C PRO A 85 6.36 -5.46 19.96
N GLU A 86 6.85 -4.37 19.50
CA GLU A 86 7.96 -3.80 20.19
C GLU A 86 7.55 -3.31 21.52
N GLU A 87 6.34 -2.92 21.71
CA GLU A 87 5.97 -2.51 23.02
C GLU A 87 5.85 -3.69 23.90
N ALA A 88 5.41 -4.78 23.40
CA ALA A 88 5.33 -5.95 24.22
C ALA A 88 6.68 -6.36 24.69
N GLU A 89 7.65 -6.21 23.86
CA GLU A 89 8.92 -6.60 24.28
C GLU A 89 9.47 -5.74 25.32
N GLU A 90 9.11 -4.53 25.36
CA GLU A 90 9.66 -3.70 26.33
C GLU A 90 9.24 -4.04 27.68
N GLU A 91 8.26 -4.74 27.83
CA GLU A 91 7.80 -5.05 29.05
C GLU A 91 8.57 -5.81 29.73
#